data_b36e61e120bc25d748b7ba54f691ec5b
#
_entry.id   b36e61e120bc25d748b7ba54f691ec5b
#
_cell.length_a   1.000
_cell.length_b   1.000
_cell.length_c   1.000
_cell.angle_alpha   90.00
_cell.angle_beta   90.00
_cell.angle_gamma   90.00
#
_symmetry.space_group_name_H-M   'P 1'
#
loop_
_entity.id
_entity.type
_entity.pdbx_description
1 polymer ?
#
loop_
_entity_poly.entity_id
_entity_poly.type
_entity_poly.pdbx_seq_one_letter_code
_entity_poly.pdbx_strand_id
1 'polypeptide(L)'
;MVVAYLRVSTNKQHLENQQEEIKKFAAHRGLDIDKWYHDVVSGKVHSNDRKLGDLLESLQEGDCLIVTEVSRLSRTLIDIMNIINTCIQRKIVLHSTKEGYTFENNLN
;
A
#
# COMPACT_ATOMS: atom_id res chain seq x y z
N MET A 1 -11.29 7.45 -3.51
CA MET A 1 -10.00 8.03 -3.16
C MET A 1 -8.89 7.05 -3.49
N VAL A 2 -7.80 7.54 -4.02
CA VAL A 2 -6.62 6.73 -4.32
C VAL A 2 -5.50 7.17 -3.39
N VAL A 3 -4.95 6.23 -2.63
CA VAL A 3 -3.85 6.53 -1.71
C VAL A 3 -2.66 5.63 -2.00
N ALA A 4 -1.48 6.15 -1.75
CA ALA A 4 -0.23 5.41 -1.88
C ALA A 4 0.41 5.26 -0.51
N TYR A 5 0.95 4.09 -0.25
CA TYR A 5 1.65 3.81 0.99
C TYR A 5 3.06 3.33 0.71
N LEU A 6 4.01 3.94 1.36
CA LEU A 6 5.44 3.64 1.24
C LEU A 6 5.99 3.23 2.59
N ARG A 7 6.86 2.24 2.57
CA ARG A 7 7.56 1.83 3.78
C ARG A 7 9.03 1.71 3.47
N VAL A 8 9.82 2.52 4.15
CA VAL A 8 11.25 2.62 3.89
C VAL A 8 12.05 2.54 5.17
N SER A 9 13.32 2.17 5.04
CA SER A 9 14.31 2.40 6.08
C SER A 9 14.70 3.87 6.01
N THR A 10 15.81 4.25 6.61
CA THR A 10 16.22 5.65 6.66
C THR A 10 16.72 6.21 5.33
N ASN A 11 16.74 5.41 4.26
CA ASN A 11 17.32 5.82 2.98
C ASN A 11 16.33 6.63 2.15
N LYS A 12 16.63 7.91 1.99
CA LYS A 12 15.82 8.85 1.22
C LYS A 12 15.69 8.45 -0.26
N GLN A 13 16.75 7.87 -0.83
CA GLN A 13 16.73 7.46 -2.23
C GLN A 13 15.70 6.36 -2.48
N HIS A 14 15.56 5.43 -1.55
CA HIS A 14 14.54 4.38 -1.66
C HIS A 14 13.14 4.98 -1.64
N LEU A 15 12.91 6.00 -0.83
CA LEU A 15 11.63 6.68 -0.78
C LEU A 15 11.30 7.30 -2.13
N GLU A 16 12.25 8.03 -2.71
CA GLU A 16 12.05 8.67 -4.00
C GLU A 16 11.80 7.66 -5.12
N ASN A 17 12.54 6.55 -5.12
CA ASN A 17 12.38 5.49 -6.11
C ASN A 17 10.99 4.87 -6.03
N GLN A 18 10.49 4.62 -4.83
CA GLN A 18 9.16 4.07 -4.65
C GLN A 18 8.08 5.06 -5.11
N GLN A 19 8.27 6.33 -4.81
CA GLN A 19 7.33 7.37 -5.26
C GLN A 19 7.25 7.40 -6.77
N GLU A 20 8.38 7.36 -7.46
CA GLU A 20 8.40 7.37 -8.93
C GLU A 20 7.73 6.14 -9.52
N GLU A 21 7.98 4.97 -8.92
CA GLU A 21 7.36 3.73 -9.36
C GLU A 21 5.83 3.83 -9.30
N ILE A 22 5.33 4.33 -8.18
CA ILE A 22 3.89 4.45 -7.99
C ILE A 22 3.29 5.51 -8.91
N LYS A 23 3.99 6.63 -9.11
CA LYS A 23 3.53 7.67 -10.02
C LYS A 23 3.39 7.15 -11.45
N LYS A 24 4.37 6.37 -11.91
CA LYS A 24 4.31 5.76 -13.24
C LYS A 24 3.14 4.80 -13.36
N PHE A 25 2.95 3.97 -12.35
CA PHE A 25 1.83 3.04 -12.34
C PHE A 25 0.50 3.77 -12.41
N ALA A 26 0.32 4.80 -11.58
CA ALA A 26 -0.91 5.56 -11.54
C ALA A 26 -1.18 6.25 -12.88
N ALA A 27 -0.13 6.83 -13.48
CA ALA A 27 -0.27 7.49 -14.79
C ALA A 27 -0.74 6.50 -15.86
N HIS A 28 -0.19 5.28 -15.87
CA HIS A 28 -0.61 4.25 -16.81
C HIS A 28 -2.05 3.80 -16.62
N ARG A 29 -2.55 3.87 -15.41
CA ARG A 29 -3.92 3.44 -15.09
C ARG A 29 -4.92 4.58 -15.10
N GLY A 30 -4.48 5.80 -15.37
CA GLY A 30 -5.36 6.96 -15.34
C GLY A 30 -5.83 7.28 -13.92
N LEU A 31 -5.03 6.96 -12.93
CA LEU A 31 -5.36 7.20 -11.53
C LEU A 31 -4.65 8.46 -11.02
N ASP A 32 -5.37 9.27 -10.27
CA ASP A 32 -4.79 10.41 -9.58
C ASP A 32 -4.63 10.07 -8.10
N ILE A 33 -3.40 10.18 -7.60
CA ILE A 33 -3.13 9.85 -6.20
C ILE A 33 -3.54 11.03 -5.33
N ASP A 34 -4.52 10.80 -4.45
CA ASP A 34 -5.05 11.84 -3.58
C ASP A 34 -4.19 12.08 -2.36
N LYS A 35 -3.60 11.02 -1.81
CA LYS A 35 -2.78 11.13 -0.60
C LYS A 35 -1.61 10.18 -0.65
N TRP A 36 -0.51 10.61 -0.06
CA TRP A 36 0.71 9.81 0.11
C TRP A 36 0.96 9.60 1.59
N TYR A 37 1.18 8.36 1.98
CA TYR A 37 1.56 7.99 3.34
C TYR A 37 2.89 7.27 3.31
N HIS A 38 3.73 7.50 4.28
CA HIS A 38 4.96 6.72 4.39
C HIS A 38 5.32 6.48 5.85
N ASP A 39 5.92 5.33 6.09
CA ASP A 39 6.51 4.98 7.37
C ASP A 39 8.00 4.78 7.20
N VAL A 40 8.77 5.30 8.13
CA VAL A 40 10.21 5.04 8.22
C VAL A 40 10.39 4.04 9.34
N VAL A 41 10.90 2.86 9.01
CA VAL A 41 10.99 1.76 9.97
C VAL A 41 12.44 1.36 10.15
N SER A 42 12.93 1.45 11.37
CA SER A 42 14.20 0.82 11.70
C SER A 42 13.95 -0.67 11.96
N GLY A 43 14.98 -1.48 11.81
CA GLY A 43 14.85 -2.93 11.97
C GLY A 43 14.34 -3.40 13.31
N LYS A 44 14.25 -2.51 14.30
CA LYS A 44 13.87 -2.86 15.67
C LYS A 44 12.45 -2.46 16.06
N VAL A 45 11.79 -1.67 15.24
CA VAL A 45 10.44 -1.22 15.57
C VAL A 45 9.47 -2.23 15.00
N HIS A 46 8.75 -2.88 15.87
CA HIS A 46 7.57 -3.63 15.46
C HIS A 46 6.57 -2.60 14.99
N SER A 47 6.41 -2.61 13.72
CA SER A 47 5.42 -1.75 13.17
C SER A 47 4.06 -2.37 13.43
N ASN A 48 3.41 -1.96 14.44
CA ASN A 48 1.99 -1.90 14.34
C ASN A 48 1.62 -0.85 13.33
N ASP A 49 2.56 -0.50 12.54
CA ASP A 49 2.46 0.43 11.41
C ASP A 49 1.28 1.33 11.60
N ARG A 50 1.42 2.19 12.61
CA ARG A 50 0.31 3.02 13.03
C ARG A 50 -0.27 3.81 11.88
N LYS A 51 0.59 4.26 10.97
CA LYS A 51 0.10 4.99 9.80
C LYS A 51 -0.66 4.08 8.85
N LEU A 52 -0.17 2.86 8.64
CA LEU A 52 -0.88 1.92 7.79
C LEU A 52 -2.21 1.51 8.43
N GLY A 53 -2.21 1.24 9.74
CA GLY A 53 -3.44 0.91 10.44
C GLY A 53 -4.47 2.02 10.34
N ASP A 54 -4.05 3.26 10.61
CA ASP A 54 -4.93 4.42 10.50
C ASP A 54 -5.42 4.60 9.07
N LEU A 55 -4.52 4.41 8.10
CA LEU A 55 -4.86 4.51 6.69
C LEU A 55 -5.93 3.49 6.31
N LEU A 56 -5.74 2.24 6.70
CA LEU A 56 -6.70 1.18 6.40
C LEU A 56 -8.07 1.47 7.02
N GLU A 57 -8.10 1.99 8.23
CA GLU A 57 -9.35 2.37 8.86
C GLU A 57 -10.06 3.51 8.14
N SER A 58 -9.30 4.42 7.55
CA SER A 58 -9.87 5.58 6.85
C SER A 58 -10.41 5.25 5.46
N LEU A 59 -9.97 4.15 4.87
CA LEU A 59 -10.40 3.77 3.53
C LEU A 59 -11.81 3.20 3.55
N GLN A 60 -12.53 3.48 2.47
CA GLN A 60 -13.92 3.05 2.31
C GLN A 60 -14.06 2.19 1.07
N GLU A 61 -15.19 1.52 0.95
CA GLU A 61 -15.51 0.72 -0.22
C GLU A 61 -15.33 1.54 -1.49
N GLY A 62 -14.61 0.96 -2.45
CA GLY A 62 -14.30 1.63 -3.71
C GLY A 62 -13.00 2.39 -3.71
N ASP A 63 -12.38 2.60 -2.56
CA ASP A 63 -11.08 3.25 -2.49
C ASP A 63 -9.98 2.33 -2.98
N CYS A 64 -8.84 2.93 -3.32
CA CYS A 64 -7.70 2.21 -3.88
C CYS A 64 -6.45 2.49 -3.07
N LEU A 65 -5.71 1.43 -2.77
CA LEU A 65 -4.43 1.52 -2.07
C LEU A 65 -3.34 0.99 -2.99
N ILE A 66 -2.27 1.76 -3.18
CA ILE A 66 -1.15 1.38 -4.04
C ILE A 66 0.11 1.25 -3.21
N VAL A 67 0.78 0.11 -3.34
CA VAL A 67 2.09 -0.14 -2.75
C VAL A 67 3.02 -0.64 -3.85
N THR A 68 4.33 -0.53 -3.65
CA THR A 68 5.28 -1.07 -4.64
C THR A 68 5.34 -2.59 -4.56
N GLU A 69 5.32 -3.13 -3.36
CA GLU A 69 5.42 -4.57 -3.09
C GLU A 69 4.58 -4.90 -1.88
N VAL A 70 3.96 -6.09 -1.88
CA VAL A 70 3.15 -6.50 -0.73
C VAL A 70 3.99 -6.63 0.55
N SER A 71 5.29 -6.87 0.41
CA SER A 71 6.20 -6.91 1.57
C SER A 71 6.33 -5.58 2.29
N ARG A 72 5.87 -4.49 1.67
CA ARG A 72 5.83 -3.17 2.33
C ARG A 72 4.66 -3.02 3.29
N LEU A 73 3.70 -3.93 3.24
CA LEU A 73 2.52 -3.88 4.11
C LEU A 73 2.84 -4.33 5.53
N SER A 74 3.71 -5.32 5.68
CA SER A 74 4.12 -5.77 6.99
C SER A 74 5.40 -6.62 6.88
N ARG A 75 5.95 -6.99 8.02
CA ARG A 75 7.15 -7.83 8.09
C ARG A 75 6.86 -9.31 8.09
N THR A 76 5.67 -9.70 8.50
CA THR A 76 5.31 -11.11 8.59
C THR A 76 4.32 -11.46 7.49
N LEU A 77 4.44 -12.66 6.98
CA LEU A 77 3.54 -13.15 5.95
C LEU A 77 2.09 -13.17 6.44
N ILE A 78 1.89 -13.56 7.69
CA ILE A 78 0.54 -13.61 8.26
C ILE A 78 -0.11 -12.23 8.26
N ASP A 79 0.63 -11.20 8.66
CA ASP A 79 0.09 -9.84 8.67
C ASP A 79 -0.19 -9.34 7.26
N ILE A 80 0.71 -9.64 6.31
CA ILE A 80 0.50 -9.28 4.91
C ILE A 80 -0.79 -9.91 4.39
N MET A 81 -0.98 -11.18 4.65
CA MET A 81 -2.19 -11.91 4.23
C MET A 81 -3.44 -11.33 4.88
N ASN A 82 -3.36 -10.98 6.16
CA ASN A 82 -4.50 -10.36 6.85
C ASN A 82 -4.86 -9.00 6.25
N ILE A 83 -3.87 -8.19 5.91
CA ILE A 83 -4.09 -6.88 5.30
C ILE A 83 -4.74 -7.04 3.93
N ILE A 84 -4.23 -7.94 3.10
CA ILE A 84 -4.80 -8.22 1.78
C ILE A 84 -6.26 -8.67 1.92
N ASN A 85 -6.50 -9.60 2.84
CA ASN A 85 -7.84 -10.12 3.05
C ASN A 85 -8.80 -9.03 3.53
N THR A 86 -8.33 -8.18 4.43
CA THR A 86 -9.13 -7.04 4.93
C THR A 86 -9.53 -6.12 3.77
N CYS A 87 -8.58 -5.81 2.89
CA CYS A 87 -8.87 -4.96 1.73
C CYS A 87 -9.93 -5.61 0.83
N ILE A 88 -9.76 -6.90 0.55
CA ILE A 88 -10.72 -7.62 -0.30
C ILE A 88 -12.11 -7.61 0.32
N GLN A 89 -12.21 -7.92 1.60
CA GLN A 89 -13.51 -7.99 2.29
C GLN A 89 -14.19 -6.62 2.36
N ARG A 90 -13.42 -5.57 2.52
CA ARG A 90 -13.96 -4.22 2.59
C ARG A 90 -14.12 -3.56 1.23
N LYS A 91 -13.84 -4.30 0.16
CA LYS A 91 -13.95 -3.84 -1.22
C LYS A 91 -13.05 -2.64 -1.52
N ILE A 92 -11.86 -2.68 -0.94
CA ILE A 92 -10.78 -1.74 -1.23
C ILE A 92 -9.87 -2.41 -2.25
N VAL A 93 -9.56 -1.73 -3.34
CA VAL A 93 -8.67 -2.28 -4.36
C VAL A 93 -7.23 -2.05 -3.94
N LEU A 94 -6.45 -3.11 -3.87
CA LEU A 94 -5.03 -3.04 -3.51
C LEU A 94 -4.18 -3.39 -4.73
N HIS A 95 -3.30 -2.46 -5.12
CA HIS A 95 -2.36 -2.67 -6.21
C HIS A 95 -0.94 -2.80 -5.68
N SER A 96 -0.21 -3.77 -6.22
CA SER A 96 1.22 -3.94 -5.97
C SER A 96 1.94 -3.73 -7.29
N THR A 97 2.70 -2.64 -7.41
CA THR A 97 3.20 -2.21 -8.72
C THR A 97 4.29 -3.12 -9.29
N LYS A 98 5.25 -3.51 -8.47
CA LYS A 98 6.36 -4.35 -8.95
C LYS A 98 5.94 -5.77 -9.25
N GLU A 99 5.04 -6.31 -8.46
CA GLU A 99 4.57 -7.68 -8.64
C GLU A 99 3.47 -7.77 -9.67
N GLY A 100 2.84 -6.63 -9.99
CA GLY A 100 1.74 -6.60 -10.95
C GLY A 100 0.46 -7.20 -10.41
N TYR A 101 0.31 -7.28 -9.09
CA TYR A 101 -0.89 -7.83 -8.48
C TYR A 101 -1.97 -6.78 -8.29
N THR A 102 -3.20 -7.18 -8.48
CA THR A 102 -4.38 -6.39 -8.12
C THR A 102 -5.29 -7.29 -7.30
N PHE A 103 -5.54 -6.89 -6.08
CA PHE A 103 -6.43 -7.61 -5.17
C PHE A 103 -7.72 -6.82 -5.06
N GLU A 104 -8.83 -7.46 -5.42
CA GLU A 104 -10.13 -6.81 -5.36
C GLU A 104 -11.22 -7.84 -5.13
N ASN A 105 -12.35 -7.39 -4.61
CA ASN A 105 -13.49 -8.25 -4.40
C ASN A 105 -14.28 -8.35 -5.70
N ASN A 106 -14.00 -9.36 -6.47
CA ASN A 106 -14.58 -9.56 -7.77
C ASN A 106 -15.53 -10.77 -7.71
N LEU A 107 -16.79 -10.48 -7.52
CA LEU A 107 -17.81 -11.54 -7.36
C LEU A 107 -18.43 -11.94 -8.68
N ASN A 108 -17.62 -12.29 -9.62
CA ASN A 108 -18.15 -12.84 -10.90
C ASN A 108 -18.13 -14.34 -10.89
#